data_2d561f13b4af31b24317febd40228960
#
_entry.id   2d561f13b4af31b24317febd40228960
#
_cell.length_a   1.000
_cell.length_b   1.000
_cell.length_c   1.000
_cell.angle_alpha   90.00
_cell.angle_beta   90.00
_cell.angle_gamma   90.00
#
_symmetry.space_group_name_H-M   'P 1'
#
loop_
_entity.id
_entity.type
_entity.pdbx_description
1 polymer ?
#
loop_
_entity_poly.entity_id
_entity_poly.type
_entity_poly.pdbx_seq_one_letter_code
_entity_poly.pdbx_strand_id
1 'polypeptide(L)'
;MTVHVLGIDPGASTGLAAFSGGALEFLKTIEPHNIEHQLRHYMPARVIFEDSRLEKRTWNAREKHTYGAALATARSLGQVDAWCSLITAICADLGIPAHGISPAAKGAKLSAQNFAIVTGWAGRSNQHERDAAMVAWTFRRSGIR
;
A
#
# COMPACT_ATOMS: atom_id res chain seq x y z
N MET A 1 2.44 -10.44 18.86
CA MET A 1 2.76 -10.80 17.44
C MET A 1 3.74 -9.78 16.89
N THR A 2 4.78 -10.25 16.24
CA THR A 2 5.77 -9.38 15.58
C THR A 2 5.41 -9.24 14.11
N VAL A 3 5.16 -8.01 13.67
CA VAL A 3 4.95 -7.73 12.24
C VAL A 3 6.31 -7.53 11.59
N HIS A 4 6.69 -8.42 10.70
CA HIS A 4 7.94 -8.31 9.96
C HIS A 4 7.81 -7.37 8.77
N VAL A 5 6.73 -7.51 7.99
CA VAL A 5 6.46 -6.66 6.84
C VAL A 5 5.03 -6.14 6.93
N LEU A 6 4.87 -4.84 6.72
CA LEU A 6 3.56 -4.20 6.57
C LEU A 6 3.45 -3.67 5.15
N GLY A 7 2.47 -4.19 4.41
CA GLY A 7 2.10 -3.68 3.09
C GLY A 7 1.07 -2.56 3.23
N ILE A 8 1.23 -1.50 2.45
CA ILE A 8 0.30 -0.36 2.46
C ILE A 8 -0.12 -0.02 1.02
N ASP A 9 -1.41 0.09 0.82
CA ASP A 9 -2.01 0.65 -0.39
C ASP A 9 -2.58 2.04 -0.04
N PRO A 10 -1.83 3.13 -0.28
CA PRO A 10 -2.25 4.48 0.11
C PRO A 10 -3.45 4.93 -0.71
N GLY A 11 -4.43 5.50 -0.03
CA GLY A 11 -5.64 6.03 -0.65
C GLY A 11 -6.57 6.63 0.38
N ALA A 12 -7.70 7.21 -0.06
CA ALA A 12 -8.75 7.69 0.83
C ALA A 12 -9.27 6.54 1.72
N SER A 13 -9.29 5.32 1.18
CA SER A 13 -9.39 4.08 1.93
C SER A 13 -8.03 3.39 1.83
N THR A 14 -7.25 3.45 2.87
CA THR A 14 -5.89 2.89 2.90
C THR A 14 -5.94 1.42 3.30
N GLY A 15 -5.41 0.55 2.43
CA GLY A 15 -5.28 -0.87 2.74
C GLY A 15 -4.01 -1.16 3.51
N LEU A 16 -4.11 -2.04 4.51
CA LEU A 16 -2.97 -2.57 5.24
C LEU A 16 -2.98 -4.10 5.21
N ALA A 17 -1.81 -4.68 5.06
CA ALA A 17 -1.60 -6.13 5.13
C ALA A 17 -0.37 -6.41 5.98
N ALA A 18 -0.50 -7.19 7.04
CA ALA A 18 0.60 -7.51 7.93
C ALA A 18 1.06 -8.94 7.75
N PHE A 19 2.37 -9.11 7.65
CA PHE A 19 3.03 -10.41 7.51
C PHE A 19 3.91 -10.69 8.71
N SER A 20 3.83 -11.89 9.22
CA SER A 20 4.68 -12.40 10.29
C SER A 20 5.22 -13.77 9.89
N GLY A 21 6.54 -13.93 9.89
CA GLY A 21 7.17 -15.18 9.44
C GLY A 21 6.84 -15.58 8.01
N GLY A 22 6.50 -14.61 7.15
CA GLY A 22 6.09 -14.83 5.77
C GLY A 22 4.60 -15.15 5.59
N ALA A 23 3.86 -15.32 6.67
CA ALA A 23 2.41 -15.58 6.63
C ALA A 23 1.62 -14.27 6.74
N LEU A 24 0.53 -14.18 6.00
CA LEU A 24 -0.40 -13.06 6.09
C LEU A 24 -1.24 -13.21 7.36
N GLU A 25 -1.07 -12.28 8.31
CA GLU A 25 -1.69 -12.35 9.63
C GLU A 25 -2.99 -11.57 9.72
N PHE A 26 -3.02 -10.35 9.18
CA PHE A 26 -4.26 -9.58 9.15
C PHE A 26 -4.31 -8.63 7.95
N LEU A 27 -5.54 -8.26 7.62
CA LEU A 27 -5.87 -7.22 6.66
C LEU A 27 -6.70 -6.16 7.36
N LYS A 28 -6.47 -4.89 7.04
CA LYS A 28 -7.24 -3.76 7.55
C LYS A 28 -7.46 -2.72 6.47
N THR A 29 -8.57 -2.03 6.58
CA THR A 29 -8.81 -0.76 5.87
C THR A 29 -8.85 0.34 6.90
N ILE A 30 -8.07 1.39 6.70
CA ILE A 30 -7.99 2.55 7.58
C ILE A 30 -8.15 3.84 6.78
N GLU A 31 -8.42 4.93 7.48
CA GLU A 31 -8.32 6.26 6.92
C GLU A 31 -6.86 6.75 6.99
N PRO A 32 -6.41 7.59 6.04
CA PRO A 32 -5.01 8.03 5.97
C PRO A 32 -4.47 8.67 7.24
N HIS A 33 -5.32 9.37 8.00
CA HIS A 33 -4.88 10.01 9.26
C HIS A 33 -4.50 9.00 10.35
N ASN A 34 -4.83 7.74 10.18
CA ASN A 34 -4.48 6.67 11.12
C ASN A 34 -3.17 5.94 10.74
N ILE A 35 -2.55 6.28 9.64
CA ILE A 35 -1.32 5.61 9.18
C ILE A 35 -0.22 5.68 10.25
N GLU A 36 0.04 6.87 10.79
CA GLU A 36 1.08 7.05 11.80
C GLU A 36 0.80 6.21 13.05
N HIS A 37 -0.45 6.20 13.51
CA HIS A 37 -0.86 5.40 14.67
C HIS A 37 -0.58 3.91 14.44
N GLN A 38 -0.91 3.38 13.28
CA GLN A 38 -0.66 1.99 12.93
C GLN A 38 0.84 1.66 12.89
N LEU A 39 1.63 2.54 12.29
CA LEU A 39 3.08 2.35 12.22
C LEU A 39 3.73 2.36 13.58
N ARG A 40 3.32 3.29 14.47
CA ARG A 40 3.80 3.33 15.85
C ARG A 40 3.37 2.12 16.67
N HIS A 41 2.17 1.65 16.44
CA HIS A 41 1.62 0.51 17.18
C HIS A 41 2.31 -0.80 16.81
N TYR A 42 2.47 -1.06 15.52
CA TYR A 42 3.03 -2.34 15.06
C TYR A 42 4.54 -2.33 14.94
N MET A 43 5.16 -1.19 14.74
CA MET A 43 6.61 -1.06 14.53
C MET A 43 7.16 -2.19 13.64
N PRO A 44 6.66 -2.31 12.39
CA PRO A 44 7.10 -3.39 11.52
C PRO A 44 8.59 -3.27 11.22
N ALA A 45 9.23 -4.41 10.96
CA ALA A 45 10.64 -4.41 10.57
C ALA A 45 10.85 -3.75 9.20
N ARG A 46 9.81 -3.76 8.34
CA ARG A 46 9.85 -3.13 7.02
C ARG A 46 8.45 -2.74 6.57
N VAL A 47 8.36 -1.64 5.85
CA VAL A 47 7.15 -1.19 5.15
C VAL A 47 7.38 -1.29 3.65
N ILE A 48 6.42 -1.90 2.94
CA ILE A 48 6.37 -1.92 1.48
C ILE A 48 5.06 -1.24 1.07
N PHE A 49 5.11 -0.27 0.19
CA PHE A 49 3.91 0.46 -0.21
C PHE A 49 3.91 0.77 -1.69
N GLU A 50 2.72 0.89 -2.27
CA GLU A 50 2.57 1.36 -3.64
C GLU A 50 2.84 2.85 -3.67
N ASP A 51 3.90 3.25 -4.40
CA ASP A 51 4.35 4.63 -4.45
C ASP A 51 3.97 5.27 -5.79
N SER A 52 2.89 6.04 -5.76
CA SER A 52 2.38 6.74 -6.94
C SER A 52 3.37 7.75 -7.53
N ARG A 53 4.31 8.24 -6.71
CA ARG A 53 5.33 9.20 -7.14
C ARG A 53 6.32 8.60 -8.13
N LEU A 54 6.43 7.26 -8.18
CA LEU A 54 7.30 6.54 -9.12
C LEU A 54 6.67 6.38 -10.50
N GLU A 55 5.43 6.80 -10.67
CA GLU A 55 4.71 6.68 -11.93
C GLU A 55 4.77 7.97 -12.73
N LYS A 56 5.11 7.86 -14.01
CA LYS A 56 5.20 9.00 -14.92
C LYS A 56 3.85 9.22 -15.62
N ARG A 57 2.91 9.91 -14.95
CA ARG A 57 1.54 10.07 -15.44
C ARG A 57 1.11 11.49 -15.76
N THR A 58 2.00 12.45 -15.76
CA THR A 58 1.61 13.87 -16.00
C THR A 58 0.88 14.07 -17.32
N TRP A 59 1.16 13.26 -18.32
CA TRP A 59 0.50 13.32 -19.62
C TRP A 59 -0.90 12.67 -19.65
N ASN A 60 -1.22 11.77 -18.75
CA ASN A 60 -2.53 11.10 -18.69
C ASN A 60 -3.67 12.08 -18.42
N ALA A 61 -3.42 13.15 -17.70
CA ALA A 61 -4.40 14.19 -17.47
C ALA A 61 -4.87 14.85 -18.78
N ARG A 62 -4.00 14.92 -19.80
CA ARG A 62 -4.31 15.51 -21.10
C ARG A 62 -5.26 14.65 -21.94
N GLU A 63 -5.32 13.35 -21.66
CA GLU A 63 -6.21 12.42 -22.35
C GLU A 63 -7.64 12.49 -21.87
N LYS A 64 -7.90 13.20 -20.76
CA LYS A 64 -9.25 13.40 -20.26
C LYS A 64 -10.01 14.34 -21.18
N HIS A 65 -11.27 14.00 -21.46
CA HIS A 65 -12.10 14.71 -22.42
C HIS A 65 -12.54 16.10 -21.93
N THR A 66 -12.46 16.40 -20.62
CA THR A 66 -12.85 17.68 -20.06
C THR A 66 -11.78 18.22 -19.11
N TYR A 67 -11.73 19.55 -18.98
CA TYR A 67 -10.85 20.20 -18.02
C TYR A 67 -11.19 19.79 -16.58
N GLY A 68 -12.47 19.70 -16.23
CA GLY A 68 -12.90 19.27 -14.90
C GLY A 68 -12.46 17.86 -14.56
N ALA A 69 -12.56 16.92 -15.51
CA ALA A 69 -12.09 15.55 -15.31
C ALA A 69 -10.57 15.47 -15.14
N ALA A 70 -9.82 16.24 -15.96
CA ALA A 70 -8.37 16.34 -15.84
C ALA A 70 -7.93 16.92 -14.50
N LEU A 71 -8.61 17.98 -14.04
CA LEU A 71 -8.33 18.60 -12.74
C LEU A 71 -8.62 17.66 -11.58
N ALA A 72 -9.75 16.94 -11.60
CA ALA A 72 -10.10 15.97 -10.58
C ALA A 72 -9.06 14.84 -10.51
N THR A 73 -8.61 14.34 -11.66
CA THR A 73 -7.55 13.33 -11.73
C THR A 73 -6.24 13.84 -11.13
N ALA A 74 -5.83 15.07 -11.49
CA ALA A 74 -4.61 15.68 -10.99
C ALA A 74 -4.66 15.86 -9.46
N ARG A 75 -5.80 16.30 -8.91
CA ARG A 75 -5.98 16.46 -7.46
C ARG A 75 -5.91 15.12 -6.74
N SER A 76 -6.54 14.08 -7.28
CA SER A 76 -6.51 12.74 -6.69
C SER A 76 -5.10 12.16 -6.68
N LEU A 77 -4.34 12.31 -7.77
CA LEU A 77 -2.94 11.89 -7.84
C LEU A 77 -2.08 12.66 -6.86
N GLY A 78 -2.24 13.99 -6.76
CA GLY A 78 -1.50 14.80 -5.81
C GLY A 78 -1.78 14.43 -4.37
N GLN A 79 -3.02 14.05 -4.05
CA GLN A 79 -3.40 13.60 -2.72
C GLN A 79 -2.72 12.27 -2.37
N VAL A 80 -2.72 11.30 -3.26
CA VAL A 80 -2.03 10.01 -3.04
C VAL A 80 -0.52 10.22 -2.94
N ASP A 81 0.05 11.07 -3.77
CA ASP A 81 1.47 11.45 -3.68
C ASP A 81 1.83 12.02 -2.31
N ALA A 82 0.95 12.85 -1.75
CA ALA A 82 1.15 13.43 -0.42
C ALA A 82 1.14 12.35 0.67
N TRP A 83 0.26 11.37 0.57
CA TRP A 83 0.23 10.24 1.52
C TRP A 83 1.48 9.36 1.39
N CYS A 84 1.99 9.15 0.18
CA CYS A 84 3.26 8.44 -0.02
C CYS A 84 4.44 9.19 0.63
N SER A 85 4.48 10.52 0.47
CA SER A 85 5.47 11.36 1.15
C SER A 85 5.35 11.27 2.67
N LEU A 86 4.13 11.26 3.19
CA LEU A 86 3.85 11.12 4.62
C LEU A 86 4.35 9.78 5.16
N ILE A 87 4.05 8.67 4.48
CA ILE A 87 4.52 7.34 4.86
C ILE A 87 6.05 7.32 4.95
N THR A 88 6.71 7.86 3.94
CA THR A 88 8.18 7.93 3.89
C THR A 88 8.73 8.72 5.08
N ALA A 89 8.14 9.88 5.39
CA ALA A 89 8.58 10.74 6.49
C ALA A 89 8.36 10.07 7.86
N ILE A 90 7.19 9.47 8.08
CA ILE A 90 6.88 8.77 9.34
C ILE A 90 7.83 7.60 9.55
N CYS A 91 8.05 6.79 8.52
CA CYS A 91 8.97 5.65 8.61
C CYS A 91 10.40 6.10 8.90
N ALA A 92 10.86 7.21 8.30
CA ALA A 92 12.17 7.78 8.59
C ALA A 92 12.28 8.20 10.06
N ASP A 93 11.27 8.87 10.60
CA ASP A 93 11.23 9.29 12.00
C ASP A 93 11.24 8.10 12.96
N LEU A 94 10.57 7.02 12.61
CA LEU A 94 10.49 5.82 13.43
C LEU A 94 11.65 4.84 13.22
N GLY A 95 12.54 5.12 12.26
CA GLY A 95 13.65 4.22 11.94
C GLY A 95 13.19 2.94 11.23
N ILE A 96 12.04 2.96 10.56
CA ILE A 96 11.50 1.81 9.83
C ILE A 96 11.94 1.90 8.38
N PRO A 97 12.65 0.89 7.83
CA PRO A 97 12.93 0.83 6.41
C PRO A 97 11.64 0.79 5.60
N ALA A 98 11.47 1.76 4.70
CA ALA A 98 10.29 1.86 3.83
C ALA A 98 10.73 1.76 2.37
N HIS A 99 10.02 0.94 1.59
CA HIS A 99 10.34 0.69 0.20
C HIS A 99 9.10 0.90 -0.66
N GLY A 100 9.17 1.88 -1.57
CA GLY A 100 8.09 2.18 -2.52
C GLY A 100 8.20 1.32 -3.76
N ILE A 101 7.05 0.79 -4.20
CA ILE A 101 6.93 0.00 -5.42
C ILE A 101 6.10 0.79 -6.42
N SER A 102 6.58 0.90 -7.66
CA SER A 102 5.82 1.55 -8.73
C SER A 102 4.49 0.82 -8.96
N PRO A 103 3.38 1.56 -9.16
CA PRO A 103 2.11 0.94 -9.53
C PRO A 103 2.21 0.02 -10.74
N ALA A 104 3.06 0.35 -11.71
CA ALA A 104 3.29 -0.47 -12.91
C ALA A 104 3.93 -1.84 -12.59
N ALA A 105 4.66 -1.95 -11.48
CA ALA A 105 5.35 -3.18 -11.09
C ALA A 105 4.48 -4.10 -10.22
N LYS A 106 3.32 -3.63 -9.75
CA LYS A 106 2.48 -4.38 -8.81
C LYS A 106 1.76 -5.57 -9.47
N GLY A 107 1.50 -5.51 -10.75
CA GLY A 107 0.72 -6.51 -11.46
C GLY A 107 -0.79 -6.26 -11.39
N ALA A 108 -1.58 -7.21 -11.90
CA ALA A 108 -3.02 -7.09 -11.99
C ALA A 108 -3.70 -7.23 -10.62
N LYS A 109 -4.84 -6.57 -10.46
CA LYS A 109 -5.69 -6.71 -9.28
C LYS A 109 -6.27 -8.12 -9.20
N LEU A 110 -6.28 -8.70 -8.00
CA LEU A 110 -6.84 -10.02 -7.75
C LEU A 110 -8.26 -9.92 -7.20
N SER A 111 -9.13 -10.82 -7.66
CA SER A 111 -10.42 -11.06 -7.01
C SER A 111 -10.20 -11.68 -5.63
N ALA A 112 -11.23 -11.64 -4.77
CA ALA A 112 -11.15 -12.28 -3.46
C ALA A 112 -10.84 -13.79 -3.57
N GLN A 113 -11.43 -14.46 -4.57
CA GLN A 113 -11.21 -15.90 -4.80
C GLN A 113 -9.75 -16.18 -5.21
N ASN A 114 -9.23 -15.45 -6.19
CA ASN A 114 -7.85 -15.63 -6.63
C ASN A 114 -6.85 -15.25 -5.55
N PHE A 115 -7.15 -14.20 -4.79
CA PHE A 115 -6.35 -13.80 -3.65
C PHE A 115 -6.25 -14.92 -2.60
N ALA A 116 -7.36 -15.56 -2.27
CA ALA A 116 -7.38 -16.68 -1.34
C ALA A 116 -6.53 -17.86 -1.85
N ILE A 117 -6.57 -18.13 -3.16
CA ILE A 117 -5.76 -19.19 -3.77
C ILE A 117 -4.27 -18.87 -3.65
N VAL A 118 -3.88 -17.63 -3.98
CA VAL A 118 -2.46 -17.22 -3.98
C VAL A 118 -1.89 -17.14 -2.57
N THR A 119 -2.64 -16.55 -1.63
CA THR A 119 -2.14 -16.22 -0.29
C THR A 119 -2.53 -17.21 0.79
N GLY A 120 -3.52 -18.05 0.57
CA GLY A 120 -4.11 -18.90 1.60
C GLY A 120 -5.01 -18.16 2.57
N TRP A 121 -5.36 -16.89 2.29
CA TRP A 121 -6.20 -16.09 3.18
C TRP A 121 -7.63 -16.64 3.21
N ALA A 122 -8.11 -17.00 4.40
CA ALA A 122 -9.43 -17.61 4.57
C ALA A 122 -10.52 -16.60 4.97
N GLY A 123 -10.14 -15.37 5.34
CA GLY A 123 -11.05 -14.33 5.81
C GLY A 123 -11.61 -13.47 4.68
N ARG A 124 -12.38 -12.45 5.08
CA ARG A 124 -12.87 -11.42 4.17
C ARG A 124 -11.72 -10.52 3.70
N SER A 125 -11.86 -9.97 2.52
CA SER A 125 -10.93 -8.97 1.99
C SER A 125 -11.66 -8.02 1.06
N ASN A 126 -11.27 -6.74 1.09
CA ASN A 126 -11.66 -5.80 0.05
C ASN A 126 -10.48 -5.54 -0.90
N GLN A 127 -10.70 -4.77 -1.96
CA GLN A 127 -9.66 -4.55 -2.97
C GLN A 127 -8.45 -3.80 -2.40
N HIS A 128 -8.66 -2.82 -1.52
CA HIS A 128 -7.57 -2.05 -0.90
C HIS A 128 -6.66 -2.95 -0.07
N GLU A 129 -7.25 -3.85 0.69
CA GLU A 129 -6.53 -4.83 1.51
C GLU A 129 -5.76 -5.83 0.66
N ARG A 130 -6.37 -6.33 -0.41
CA ARG A 130 -5.71 -7.24 -1.34
C ARG A 130 -4.54 -6.56 -2.07
N ASP A 131 -4.73 -5.31 -2.49
CA ASP A 131 -3.67 -4.53 -3.13
C ASP A 131 -2.50 -4.29 -2.17
N ALA A 132 -2.78 -3.99 -0.91
CA ALA A 132 -1.75 -3.84 0.13
C ALA A 132 -0.95 -5.14 0.33
N ALA A 133 -1.64 -6.28 0.37
CA ALA A 133 -0.99 -7.57 0.51
C ALA A 133 -0.13 -7.89 -0.72
N MET A 134 -0.64 -7.63 -1.91
CA MET A 134 0.06 -8.00 -3.15
C MET A 134 1.28 -7.12 -3.43
N VAL A 135 1.28 -5.85 -3.06
CA VAL A 135 2.46 -5.00 -3.19
C VAL A 135 3.62 -5.51 -2.33
N ALA A 136 3.31 -6.10 -1.19
CA ALA A 136 4.31 -6.63 -0.26
C ALA A 136 4.57 -8.14 -0.42
N TRP A 137 3.80 -8.83 -1.24
CA TRP A 137 3.81 -10.30 -1.30
C TRP A 137 5.19 -10.90 -1.56
N THR A 138 5.92 -10.37 -2.54
CA THR A 138 7.27 -10.86 -2.86
C THR A 138 8.31 -10.55 -1.78
N PHE A 139 8.01 -9.59 -0.91
CA PHE A 139 8.89 -9.14 0.18
C PHE A 139 8.48 -9.68 1.55
N ARG A 140 7.44 -10.51 1.62
CA ARG A 140 6.83 -10.91 2.90
C ARG A 140 7.76 -11.64 3.86
N ARG A 141 8.87 -12.14 3.36
CA ARG A 141 9.91 -12.81 4.17
C ARG A 141 11.12 -11.92 4.45
N SER A 142 11.09 -10.67 4.03
CA SER A 142 12.17 -9.74 4.29
C SER A 142 12.29 -9.46 5.79
N GLY A 143 13.52 -9.39 6.29
CA GLY A 143 13.77 -9.12 7.71
C GLY A 143 13.61 -10.33 8.64
N ILE A 144 13.30 -11.50 8.10
CA ILE A 144 13.30 -12.75 8.86
C ILE A 144 14.71 -13.32 8.84
N ARG A 145 15.24 -13.60 10.02
CA ARG A 145 16.56 -14.23 10.19
C ARG A 145 16.42 -15.60 10.83
#